data_060c30659014194e7405c727a58618ee
#
_entry.id   060c30659014194e7405c727a58618ee
#
_cell.length_a   1.000
_cell.length_b   1.000
_cell.length_c   1.000
_cell.angle_alpha   90.00
_cell.angle_beta   90.00
_cell.angle_gamma   90.00
#
_symmetry.space_group_name_H-M   'P 1'
#
loop_
_entity.id
_entity.type
_entity.pdbx_description
1 polymer ?
#
loop_
_entity_poly.entity_id
_entity_poly.type
_entity_poly.pdbx_seq_one_letter_code
_entity_poly.pdbx_strand_id
1 'polypeptide(L)' 'MMNRFEKVKNYYDKGLWDISRVRNAVFKSWITENEFFEITGVYYN' A
#
# COMPACT_ATOMS: atom_id res chain seq x y z
N MET A 1 -3.22 -3.07 17.51
CA MET A 1 -2.00 -3.33 16.71
C MET A 1 -2.33 -3.14 15.24
N MET A 2 -1.51 -2.39 14.52
CA MET A 2 -1.76 -2.14 13.09
C MET A 2 -1.42 -3.37 12.26
N ASN A 3 -2.31 -3.74 11.34
CA ASN A 3 -2.00 -4.78 10.37
C ASN A 3 -1.17 -4.18 9.22
N ARG A 4 -0.73 -5.01 8.29
CA ARG A 4 0.12 -4.53 7.20
C ARG A 4 -0.56 -3.52 6.31
N PHE A 5 -1.86 -3.69 6.07
CA PHE A 5 -2.63 -2.75 5.28
C PHE A 5 -2.59 -1.35 5.92
N GLU A 6 -2.91 -1.27 7.21
CA GLU A 6 -2.94 0.01 7.90
C GLU A 6 -1.55 0.64 7.98
N LYS A 7 -0.52 -0.18 8.17
CA LYS A 7 0.85 0.30 8.23
C LYS A 7 1.28 0.90 6.91
N VAL A 8 1.02 0.21 5.80
CA VAL A 8 1.37 0.70 4.47
C VAL A 8 0.57 1.97 4.14
N LYS A 9 -0.73 1.95 4.43
CA LYS A 9 -1.58 3.11 4.20
C LYS A 9 -1.06 4.33 4.96
N ASN A 10 -0.66 4.13 6.20
CA ASN A 10 -0.14 5.20 7.04
C ASN A 10 1.14 5.80 6.45
N TYR A 11 2.06 4.95 6.01
CA TYR A 11 3.30 5.41 5.40
C TYR A 11 3.04 6.19 4.11
N TYR A 12 2.10 5.73 3.30
CA TYR A 12 1.77 6.41 2.06
C TYR A 12 1.09 7.75 2.34
N ASP A 13 0.12 7.77 3.25
CA ASP A 13 -0.62 8.99 3.59
C ASP A 13 0.29 10.07 4.16
N LYS A 14 1.33 9.67 4.88
CA LYS A 14 2.28 10.61 5.47
C LYS A 14 3.40 11.03 4.52
N GLY A 15 3.38 10.49 3.30
CA GLY A 15 4.42 10.81 2.32
C GLY A 15 5.75 10.13 2.57
N LEU A 16 5.79 9.14 3.48
CA LEU A 16 7.03 8.40 3.75
C LEU A 16 7.32 7.37 2.67
N TRP A 17 6.29 6.84 2.04
CA TRP A 17 6.41 5.89 0.93
C TRP A 17 5.79 6.47 -0.32
N ASP A 18 6.43 6.26 -1.45
CA ASP A 18 5.85 6.59 -2.73
C ASP A 18 5.04 5.40 -3.26
N ILE A 19 4.38 5.60 -4.40
CA ILE A 19 3.52 4.57 -4.98
C ILE A 19 4.32 3.32 -5.36
N SER A 20 5.58 3.48 -5.73
CA SER A 20 6.43 2.33 -6.07
C SER A 20 6.63 1.40 -4.88
N ARG A 21 6.76 1.96 -3.70
CA ARG A 21 6.88 1.14 -2.49
C ARG A 21 5.60 0.41 -2.17
N VAL A 22 4.45 1.05 -2.38
CA VAL A 22 3.16 0.41 -2.15
C VAL A 22 2.97 -0.73 -3.15
N ARG A 23 3.37 -0.54 -4.41
CA ARG A 23 3.34 -1.61 -5.41
C ARG A 23 4.21 -2.79 -5.00
N ASN A 24 5.37 -2.50 -4.45
CA ASN A 24 6.27 -3.55 -3.97
C ASN A 24 5.65 -4.34 -2.83
N ALA A 25 4.87 -3.70 -1.98
CA ALA A 25 4.15 -4.37 -0.90
C ALA A 25 3.14 -5.38 -1.46
N VAL A 26 2.49 -5.07 -2.58
CA VAL A 26 1.62 -6.02 -3.27
C VAL A 26 2.43 -7.19 -3.79
N PHE A 27 3.56 -6.91 -4.41
CA PHE A 27 4.45 -7.95 -4.95
C PHE A 27 4.88 -8.93 -3.87
N LYS A 28 5.15 -8.43 -2.67
CA LYS A 28 5.57 -9.27 -1.55
C LYS A 28 4.40 -9.87 -0.78
N SER A 29 3.19 -9.67 -1.26
CA SER A 29 1.97 -10.18 -0.63
C SER A 29 1.71 -9.60 0.76
N TRP A 30 2.24 -8.42 1.04
CA TRP A 30 1.94 -7.71 2.28
C TRP A 30 0.53 -7.14 2.26
N ILE A 31 0.09 -6.71 1.08
CA ILE A 31 -1.26 -6.21 0.85
C ILE A 31 -1.76 -6.81 -0.46
N THR A 32 -3.07 -6.74 -0.67
CA THR A 32 -3.68 -7.23 -1.91
C THR A 32 -3.75 -6.11 -2.94
N GLU A 33 -4.09 -6.47 -4.18
CA GLU A 33 -4.30 -5.49 -5.24
C GLU A 33 -5.45 -4.56 -4.90
N ASN A 34 -6.52 -5.09 -4.30
CA ASN A 34 -7.63 -4.25 -3.86
C ASN A 34 -7.20 -3.26 -2.79
N GLU A 35 -6.36 -3.71 -1.87
CA GLU A 35 -5.83 -2.83 -0.83
C GLU A 35 -4.94 -1.75 -1.41
N PHE A 36 -4.18 -2.08 -2.45
CA PHE A 36 -3.38 -1.08 -3.16
C PHE A 36 -4.27 0.03 -3.70
N PHE A 37 -5.38 -0.35 -4.33
CA PHE A 37 -6.33 0.64 -4.85
C PHE A 37 -6.92 1.47 -3.71
N GLU A 38 -7.28 0.86 -2.60
CA GLU A 38 -7.83 1.59 -1.46
C GLU A 38 -6.85 2.60 -0.90
N ILE A 39 -5.56 2.28 -0.92
CA ILE A 39 -4.54 3.17 -0.39
C ILE A 39 -4.22 4.30 -1.37
N THR A 40 -4.03 3.98 -2.63
CA THR A 40 -3.47 4.94 -3.60
C THR A 40 -4.52 5.56 -4.51
N GLY A 41 -5.68 4.95 -4.65
CA GLY A 41 -6.69 5.37 -5.62
C GLY A 41 -6.36 4.99 -7.05
N VAL A 42 -5.32 4.18 -7.25
CA VAL A 42 -4.86 3.75 -8.57
C VAL A 42 -4.96 2.23 -8.65
N TYR A 43 -5.45 1.72 -9.77
CA TYR A 43 -5.51 0.27 -9.96
C TYR A 43 -4.11 -0.31 -10.14
N TYR A 44 -3.88 -1.45 -9.51
CA TYR A 44 -2.60 -2.15 -9.62
C TYR A 44 -2.50 -2.81 -11.00
N ASN A 45 -1.39 -2.59 -11.66
CA ASN A 45 -1.10 -3.20 -12.97
C ASN A 45 0.16 -4.01 -12.92
#